data_8293bf9f730d33daf397cffab5c036b2
#
_entry.id   8293bf9f730d33daf397cffab5c036b2
#
_cell.length_a   1.000
_cell.length_b   1.000
_cell.length_c   1.000
_cell.angle_alpha   90.00
_cell.angle_beta   90.00
_cell.angle_gamma   90.00
#
_symmetry.space_group_name_H-M   'P 1'
#
loop_
_entity.id
_entity.type
_entity.pdbx_description
1 polymer ?
#
loop_
_entity_poly.entity_id
_entity_poly.type
_entity_poly.pdbx_seq_one_letter_code
_entity_poly.pdbx_strand_id
1 'polypeptide(L)'
;MSSERAVAALEASGIDFTLTRHGRVGSLEEAAAARGVHPARVLKTIVVRRAEDDYLFVLVPGDRQISWPKLRALLGVSRLSMPDKEVARDVTGYERGTITPFGATHAWPVVADVRVVAVRGEDEVDVAGEAATPETPGDGDVHLVSIGAGEHGVAATVDGQALVAALGAQVADVTEPL
;
A
#
# COMPACT_ATOMS: atom_id res chain seq x y z
N MET A 1 -6.22 13.95 14.64
CA MET A 1 -5.79 12.89 15.19
C MET A 1 -4.82 12.14 14.36
N SER A 2 -4.90 10.87 14.28
CA SER A 2 -3.85 10.12 13.61
C SER A 2 -3.73 10.48 12.15
N SER A 3 -4.82 10.79 11.49
CA SER A 3 -4.75 11.09 10.08
C SER A 3 -4.04 12.41 9.82
N GLU A 4 -3.96 13.27 10.80
CA GLU A 4 -3.31 14.55 10.57
C GLU A 4 -1.83 14.38 10.30
N ARG A 5 -1.17 13.45 10.99
CA ARG A 5 0.25 13.21 10.74
C ARG A 5 0.44 12.62 9.36
N ALA A 6 -0.44 11.71 8.97
CA ALA A 6 -0.30 11.05 7.66
C ALA A 6 -0.54 12.08 6.55
N VAL A 7 -1.53 12.94 6.69
CA VAL A 7 -1.82 13.93 5.68
C VAL A 7 -0.69 14.94 5.59
N ALA A 8 -0.14 15.36 6.73
CA ALA A 8 0.98 16.30 6.71
C ALA A 8 2.19 15.69 6.01
N ALA A 9 2.44 14.40 6.21
CA ALA A 9 3.56 13.74 5.56
C ALA A 9 3.30 13.59 4.06
N LEU A 10 2.06 13.32 3.66
CA LEU A 10 1.72 13.25 2.25
C LEU A 10 1.94 14.62 1.59
N GLU A 11 1.53 15.67 2.26
CA GLU A 11 1.73 17.00 1.72
C GLU A 11 3.20 17.35 1.63
N ALA A 12 3.96 17.00 2.64
CA ALA A 12 5.38 17.28 2.65
C ALA A 12 6.14 16.51 1.58
N SER A 13 5.63 15.37 1.17
CA SER A 13 6.30 14.55 0.17
C SER A 13 6.15 15.12 -1.24
N GLY A 14 5.23 16.03 -1.43
CA GLY A 14 5.00 16.58 -2.76
C GLY A 14 4.20 15.72 -3.70
N ILE A 15 3.69 14.61 -3.23
CA ILE A 15 2.96 13.69 -4.08
C ILE A 15 1.53 14.19 -4.23
N ASP A 16 0.95 14.03 -5.40
CA ASP A 16 -0.44 14.40 -5.59
C ASP A 16 -1.31 13.33 -5.02
N PHE A 17 -2.30 13.68 -4.26
CA PHE A 17 -3.19 12.69 -3.66
C PHE A 17 -4.59 13.24 -3.50
N THR A 18 -5.56 12.33 -3.44
CA THR A 18 -6.93 12.67 -3.13
C THR A 18 -7.28 11.98 -1.83
N LEU A 19 -7.74 12.72 -0.86
CA LEU A 19 -8.08 12.15 0.42
C LEU A 19 -9.55 11.72 0.39
N THR A 20 -9.84 10.52 0.85
CA THR A 20 -11.19 10.00 0.90
C THR A 20 -11.53 9.68 2.34
N ARG A 21 -12.71 10.10 2.80
CA ARG A 21 -13.19 9.75 4.10
C ARG A 21 -14.48 8.97 3.89
N HIS A 22 -14.62 7.83 4.53
CA HIS A 22 -15.80 7.00 4.35
C HIS A 22 -16.18 6.36 5.67
N GLY A 23 -17.37 5.80 5.74
CA GLY A 23 -17.81 5.16 6.96
C GLY A 23 -17.25 3.76 7.06
N ARG A 24 -17.78 3.01 8.01
CA ARG A 24 -17.31 1.67 8.23
C ARG A 24 -17.61 0.82 7.02
N VAL A 25 -16.67 -0.02 6.63
CA VAL A 25 -16.85 -0.95 5.53
C VAL A 25 -16.61 -2.34 6.06
N GLY A 26 -17.28 -3.30 5.48
CA GLY A 26 -17.17 -4.67 5.96
C GLY A 26 -16.41 -5.60 5.06
N SER A 27 -15.91 -5.13 3.93
CA SER A 27 -15.18 -6.02 3.04
C SER A 27 -14.22 -5.21 2.19
N LEU A 28 -13.33 -5.92 1.51
CA LEU A 28 -12.39 -5.29 0.58
C LEU A 28 -13.18 -4.61 -0.54
N GLU A 29 -14.22 -5.26 -1.04
CA GLU A 29 -14.99 -4.71 -2.12
C GLU A 29 -15.69 -3.41 -1.71
N GLU A 30 -16.18 -3.35 -0.49
CA GLU A 30 -16.80 -2.14 -0.02
C GLU A 30 -15.79 -1.03 0.15
N ALA A 31 -14.61 -1.37 0.64
CA ALA A 31 -13.56 -0.38 0.81
C ALA A 31 -13.12 0.16 -0.55
N ALA A 32 -12.99 -0.72 -1.53
CA ALA A 32 -12.55 -0.31 -2.85
C ALA A 32 -13.59 0.61 -3.48
N ALA A 33 -14.88 0.28 -3.34
CA ALA A 33 -15.93 1.11 -3.89
C ALA A 33 -15.94 2.48 -3.21
N ALA A 34 -15.78 2.51 -1.90
CA ALA A 34 -15.76 3.77 -1.19
C ALA A 34 -14.59 4.65 -1.59
N ARG A 35 -13.49 4.04 -1.98
CA ARG A 35 -12.29 4.78 -2.36
C ARG A 35 -12.18 4.99 -3.86
N GLY A 36 -13.08 4.43 -4.63
CA GLY A 36 -13.09 4.67 -6.07
C GLY A 36 -12.02 3.94 -6.84
N VAL A 37 -11.55 2.79 -6.35
CA VAL A 37 -10.52 2.01 -7.05
C VAL A 37 -10.91 0.56 -7.09
N HIS A 38 -10.27 -0.21 -7.94
CA HIS A 38 -10.48 -1.65 -8.01
C HIS A 38 -9.93 -2.29 -6.74
N PRO A 39 -10.54 -3.38 -6.25
CA PRO A 39 -10.05 -4.02 -5.01
C PRO A 39 -8.56 -4.37 -5.04
N ALA A 40 -8.03 -4.74 -6.19
CA ALA A 40 -6.61 -5.06 -6.26
C ALA A 40 -5.73 -3.84 -6.03
N ARG A 41 -6.31 -2.65 -6.07
CA ARG A 41 -5.54 -1.43 -5.87
C ARG A 41 -5.74 -0.80 -4.51
N VAL A 42 -6.45 -1.47 -3.61
CA VAL A 42 -6.51 -1.05 -2.23
C VAL A 42 -5.30 -1.67 -1.56
N LEU A 43 -4.38 -0.89 -1.09
CA LEU A 43 -3.13 -1.42 -0.54
C LEU A 43 -3.24 -1.62 0.96
N LYS A 44 -2.66 -2.69 1.44
CA LYS A 44 -2.50 -2.95 2.86
C LYS A 44 -1.07 -2.60 3.22
N THR A 45 -0.87 -1.87 4.28
CA THR A 45 0.48 -1.61 4.78
C THR A 45 0.71 -2.56 5.93
N ILE A 46 1.58 -3.52 5.74
CA ILE A 46 1.83 -4.55 6.75
C ILE A 46 3.19 -4.30 7.38
N VAL A 47 3.24 -4.36 8.70
CA VAL A 47 4.50 -4.21 9.42
C VAL A 47 5.10 -5.59 9.58
N VAL A 48 6.36 -5.75 9.21
CA VAL A 48 7.06 -7.02 9.31
C VAL A 48 8.28 -6.81 10.19
N ARG A 49 8.55 -7.77 11.08
CA ARG A 49 9.71 -7.72 11.94
C ARG A 49 10.80 -8.56 11.33
N ARG A 50 11.96 -7.97 11.14
CA ARG A 50 13.09 -8.68 10.56
C ARG A 50 14.05 -9.14 11.64
N ALA A 51 14.17 -8.41 12.72
CA ALA A 51 15.01 -8.75 13.84
C ALA A 51 14.55 -7.92 15.01
N GLU A 52 15.23 -8.01 16.15
CA GLU A 52 14.84 -7.25 17.30
C GLU A 52 14.97 -5.78 16.96
N ASP A 53 13.94 -5.01 17.20
CA ASP A 53 13.91 -3.58 16.94
C ASP A 53 14.17 -3.24 15.47
N ASP A 54 13.88 -4.15 14.57
CA ASP A 54 14.15 -3.94 13.16
C ASP A 54 12.90 -4.32 12.38
N TYR A 55 12.20 -3.34 11.87
CA TYR A 55 10.93 -3.51 11.20
C TYR A 55 10.96 -2.94 9.81
N LEU A 56 9.97 -3.26 9.00
CA LEU A 56 9.81 -2.66 7.69
C LEU A 56 8.33 -2.66 7.34
N PHE A 57 7.96 -1.83 6.38
CA PHE A 57 6.61 -1.82 5.86
C PHE A 57 6.59 -2.60 4.55
N VAL A 58 5.53 -3.36 4.33
CA VAL A 58 5.34 -4.03 3.05
C VAL A 58 4.00 -3.58 2.51
N LEU A 59 3.98 -3.06 1.30
CA LEU A 59 2.75 -2.60 0.67
C LEU A 59 2.22 -3.73 -0.20
N VAL A 60 1.04 -4.22 0.13
CA VAL A 60 0.47 -5.44 -0.44
C VAL A 60 -0.88 -5.12 -1.08
N PRO A 61 -1.11 -5.49 -2.33
CA PRO A 61 -2.42 -5.30 -2.94
C PRO A 61 -3.51 -6.03 -2.15
N GLY A 62 -4.70 -5.45 -2.11
CA GLY A 62 -5.75 -5.97 -1.26
C GLY A 62 -6.16 -7.40 -1.55
N ASP A 63 -6.03 -7.87 -2.81
CA ASP A 63 -6.41 -9.22 -3.15
C ASP A 63 -5.25 -10.20 -3.07
N ARG A 64 -4.17 -9.82 -2.42
CA ARG A 64 -3.00 -10.69 -2.31
C ARG A 64 -2.51 -10.73 -0.87
N GLN A 65 -1.54 -11.55 -0.60
CA GLN A 65 -0.93 -11.65 0.73
C GLN A 65 0.57 -11.79 0.57
N ILE A 66 1.31 -11.55 1.62
CA ILE A 66 2.75 -11.66 1.56
C ILE A 66 3.13 -13.09 1.28
N SER A 67 4.04 -13.29 0.34
CA SER A 67 4.67 -14.57 0.16
C SER A 67 5.93 -14.54 1.00
N TRP A 68 5.90 -15.22 2.13
CA TRP A 68 7.03 -15.17 3.06
C TRP A 68 8.31 -15.68 2.43
N PRO A 69 8.30 -16.75 1.62
CA PRO A 69 9.54 -17.19 0.99
C PRO A 69 10.11 -16.12 0.05
N LYS A 70 9.25 -15.44 -0.73
CA LYS A 70 9.75 -14.41 -1.63
C LYS A 70 10.32 -13.25 -0.84
N LEU A 71 9.67 -12.85 0.22
CA LEU A 71 10.14 -11.71 1.00
C LEU A 71 11.44 -12.07 1.71
N ARG A 72 11.56 -13.28 2.26
CA ARG A 72 12.80 -13.69 2.90
C ARG A 72 13.94 -13.70 1.89
N ALA A 73 13.68 -14.18 0.68
CA ALA A 73 14.72 -14.21 -0.34
C ALA A 73 15.15 -12.81 -0.73
N LEU A 74 14.21 -11.90 -0.86
CA LEU A 74 14.55 -10.54 -1.23
C LEU A 74 15.40 -9.88 -0.16
N LEU A 75 15.07 -10.09 1.09
CA LEU A 75 15.78 -9.42 2.17
C LEU A 75 17.03 -10.18 2.62
N GLY A 76 17.23 -11.38 2.10
CA GLY A 76 18.42 -12.15 2.46
C GLY A 76 18.41 -12.66 3.89
N VAL A 77 17.23 -12.97 4.42
CA VAL A 77 17.14 -13.42 5.81
C VAL A 77 16.39 -14.74 5.86
N SER A 78 16.53 -15.46 6.93
CA SER A 78 15.85 -16.74 7.09
C SER A 78 14.61 -16.63 7.94
N ARG A 79 14.39 -15.54 8.66
CA ARG A 79 13.25 -15.40 9.51
C ARG A 79 12.60 -14.05 9.37
N LEU A 80 11.29 -14.04 9.28
CA LEU A 80 10.49 -12.82 9.32
C LEU A 80 9.24 -13.16 10.09
N SER A 81 8.64 -12.18 10.74
CA SER A 81 7.39 -12.40 11.44
C SER A 81 6.55 -11.15 11.42
N MET A 82 5.29 -11.26 11.75
CA MET A 82 4.44 -10.11 11.92
C MET A 82 4.34 -9.83 13.41
N PRO A 83 4.61 -8.64 13.85
CA PRO A 83 4.45 -8.31 15.26
C PRO A 83 2.98 -8.29 15.61
N ASP A 84 2.66 -8.40 16.89
CA ASP A 84 1.27 -8.32 17.27
C ASP A 84 0.81 -6.86 17.15
N LYS A 85 -0.48 -6.64 17.32
CA LYS A 85 -1.02 -5.32 17.04
C LYS A 85 -0.48 -4.25 17.96
N GLU A 86 -0.12 -4.62 19.19
CA GLU A 86 0.39 -3.63 20.11
C GLU A 86 1.78 -3.20 19.74
N VAL A 87 2.62 -4.13 19.35
CA VAL A 87 3.97 -3.78 18.91
C VAL A 87 3.89 -2.99 17.62
N ALA A 88 3.00 -3.38 16.70
CA ALA A 88 2.86 -2.62 15.45
C ALA A 88 2.47 -1.18 15.75
N ARG A 89 1.58 -0.97 16.72
CA ARG A 89 1.19 0.38 17.07
C ARG A 89 2.36 1.14 17.70
N ASP A 90 3.13 0.47 18.55
CA ASP A 90 4.24 1.14 19.22
C ASP A 90 5.32 1.57 18.23
N VAL A 91 5.58 0.76 17.21
CA VAL A 91 6.68 1.09 16.30
C VAL A 91 6.25 1.94 15.13
N THR A 92 4.95 2.16 14.92
CA THR A 92 4.50 2.99 13.80
C THR A 92 3.70 4.20 14.26
N GLY A 93 3.10 4.13 15.43
CA GLY A 93 2.23 5.20 15.89
C GLY A 93 0.81 5.07 15.37
N TYR A 94 0.48 3.97 14.68
CA TYR A 94 -0.84 3.78 14.10
C TYR A 94 -1.41 2.42 14.51
N GLU A 95 -2.73 2.35 14.66
CA GLU A 95 -3.38 1.11 14.98
C GLU A 95 -3.50 0.21 13.76
N ARG A 96 -3.53 -1.08 13.99
CA ARG A 96 -3.69 -2.03 12.89
C ARG A 96 -4.93 -1.66 12.09
N GLY A 97 -4.83 -1.69 10.79
CA GLY A 97 -5.92 -1.32 9.91
C GLY A 97 -5.83 0.13 9.44
N THR A 98 -4.99 0.93 10.09
CA THR A 98 -4.82 2.32 9.71
C THR A 98 -3.38 2.65 9.38
N ILE A 99 -2.47 1.66 9.46
CA ILE A 99 -1.05 1.90 9.34
C ILE A 99 -0.69 2.39 7.94
N THR A 100 0.17 3.36 7.89
CA THR A 100 0.71 3.87 6.64
C THR A 100 2.15 4.29 6.90
N PRO A 101 3.03 4.24 5.91
CA PRO A 101 4.38 4.75 6.10
C PRO A 101 4.40 6.27 6.29
N PHE A 102 3.37 6.98 5.79
CA PHE A 102 3.36 8.43 5.89
C PHE A 102 3.07 8.85 7.34
N GLY A 103 3.96 9.63 7.90
CA GLY A 103 3.76 10.14 9.25
C GLY A 103 4.00 9.11 10.35
N ALA A 104 4.54 7.95 10.04
CA ALA A 104 4.86 6.97 11.07
C ALA A 104 5.92 7.52 12.00
N THR A 105 5.91 7.05 13.25
CA THR A 105 6.83 7.57 14.23
C THR A 105 8.27 7.18 13.94
N HIS A 106 8.48 6.15 13.12
CA HIS A 106 9.81 5.79 12.66
C HIS A 106 9.74 5.61 11.16
N ALA A 107 10.81 5.99 10.48
CA ALA A 107 10.85 5.86 9.03
C ALA A 107 11.42 4.49 8.66
N TRP A 108 10.66 3.45 8.89
CA TRP A 108 11.10 2.11 8.57
C TRP A 108 11.20 1.94 7.06
N PRO A 109 12.08 1.07 6.57
CA PRO A 109 12.19 0.82 5.14
C PRO A 109 10.88 0.31 4.56
N VAL A 110 10.65 0.52 3.28
CA VAL A 110 9.42 0.12 2.62
C VAL A 110 9.74 -0.80 1.47
N VAL A 111 9.04 -1.94 1.40
CA VAL A 111 9.08 -2.83 0.26
C VAL A 111 7.68 -2.78 -0.35
N ALA A 112 7.58 -2.53 -1.64
CA ALA A 112 6.30 -2.50 -2.31
C ALA A 112 6.22 -3.64 -3.30
N ASP A 113 5.12 -4.37 -3.30
CA ASP A 113 4.94 -5.43 -4.27
C ASP A 113 4.93 -4.80 -5.66
N VAL A 114 5.46 -5.51 -6.64
CA VAL A 114 5.59 -4.97 -7.98
C VAL A 114 4.25 -4.53 -8.56
N ARG A 115 3.16 -5.08 -8.10
CA ARG A 115 1.84 -4.73 -8.62
C ARG A 115 1.36 -3.37 -8.14
N VAL A 116 2.04 -2.76 -7.21
CA VAL A 116 1.75 -1.40 -6.79
C VAL A 116 2.05 -0.44 -7.94
N VAL A 117 3.06 -0.75 -8.74
CA VAL A 117 3.42 0.11 -9.85
C VAL A 117 3.11 -0.50 -11.21
N ALA A 118 2.53 -1.67 -11.27
CA ALA A 118 2.31 -2.32 -12.56
C ALA A 118 1.27 -1.56 -13.35
N VAL A 119 1.54 -1.35 -14.59
CA VAL A 119 0.65 -0.62 -15.37
C VAL A 119 -0.27 -1.61 -15.97
N ARG A 120 -1.49 -1.35 -16.16
CA ARG A 120 -2.35 -2.30 -16.64
C ARG A 120 -1.87 -2.85 -17.86
N GLY A 121 -2.13 -3.80 -18.19
CA GLY A 121 -1.71 -4.30 -19.34
C GLY A 121 -1.27 -5.66 -19.27
N GLU A 122 -0.41 -5.97 -18.63
CA GLU A 122 0.03 -7.25 -18.60
C GLU A 122 -0.90 -8.13 -17.93
N ASP A 123 -1.31 -7.91 -16.88
CA ASP A 123 -2.17 -8.79 -16.25
C ASP A 123 -3.60 -8.59 -16.51
N GLU A 124 -4.04 -7.58 -16.80
CA GLU A 124 -5.46 -7.45 -17.00
C GLU A 124 -5.82 -7.41 -18.37
N VAL A 125 -5.08 -7.64 -19.12
CA VAL A 125 -5.38 -7.65 -20.40
C VAL A 125 -6.45 -8.35 -20.82
N ASP A 126 -6.47 -9.29 -20.72
CA ASP A 126 -7.34 -10.08 -21.31
C ASP A 126 -8.61 -10.01 -20.93
N VAL A 127 -8.88 -9.95 -20.00
CA VAL A 127 -10.09 -9.97 -19.61
C VAL A 127 -10.92 -9.35 -20.58
N ALA A 128 -10.88 -8.28 -20.83
CA ALA A 128 -11.81 -7.70 -21.66
C ALA A 128 -11.29 -7.58 -22.97
N GLY A 129 -10.30 -7.75 -23.05
CA GLY A 129 -9.78 -7.67 -24.29
C GLY A 129 -9.98 -6.38 -24.91
N GLU A 130 -10.71 -5.67 -24.51
CA GLU A 130 -10.91 -4.52 -25.24
C GLU A 130 -10.10 -3.62 -24.86
N ALA A 131 -9.57 -3.81 -24.67
CA ALA A 131 -8.76 -3.04 -24.47
C ALA A 131 -8.73 -1.80 -24.30
N ALA A 132 -8.73 -1.69 -23.75
CA ALA A 132 -8.47 -0.64 -23.33
C ALA A 132 -8.23 0.42 -24.10
N THR A 133 -8.78 0.74 -24.49
CA THR A 133 -8.59 1.66 -25.16
C THR A 133 -8.15 2.73 -24.47
N PRO A 134 -7.30 3.13 -24.53
CA PRO A 134 -6.63 4.09 -23.87
C PRO A 134 -7.17 5.33 -23.90
N GLU A 135 -7.91 5.50 -24.03
CA GLU A 135 -8.48 6.66 -23.92
C GLU A 135 -7.71 7.80 -23.60
N THR A 136 -7.57 8.27 -22.74
CA THR A 136 -6.94 9.37 -22.40
C THR A 136 -5.57 9.29 -22.33
N PRO A 137 -4.93 9.81 -23.07
CA PRO A 137 -3.55 9.69 -23.10
C PRO A 137 -3.03 10.18 -21.81
N GLY A 138 -2.70 10.85 -21.40
CA GLY A 138 -2.08 11.21 -20.25
C GLY A 138 -2.51 10.45 -19.10
N ASP A 139 -3.69 10.08 -19.06
CA ASP A 139 -4.09 9.37 -17.97
C ASP A 139 -3.87 7.96 -18.13
N GLY A 140 -3.78 7.48 -19.25
CA GLY A 140 -3.61 6.08 -19.40
C GLY A 140 -2.47 5.51 -18.68
N ASP A 141 -1.50 6.29 -18.38
CA ASP A 141 -0.39 5.72 -17.70
C ASP A 141 -0.49 5.78 -16.22
N VAL A 142 -1.48 6.35 -15.68
CA VAL A 142 -1.57 6.47 -14.24
C VAL A 142 -2.11 5.21 -13.62
N HIS A 143 -1.45 4.67 -12.67
CA HIS A 143 -1.90 3.47 -11.97
C HIS A 143 -2.24 3.89 -10.55
N LEU A 144 -3.52 4.23 -10.35
CA LEU A 144 -3.93 4.75 -9.05
C LEU A 144 -4.14 3.64 -8.04
N VAL A 145 -3.64 3.86 -6.86
CA VAL A 145 -3.81 2.92 -5.73
C VAL A 145 -4.31 3.71 -4.54
N SER A 146 -4.88 3.01 -3.58
CA SER A 146 -5.39 3.66 -2.36
C SER A 146 -4.67 3.10 -1.16
N ILE A 147 -4.18 3.98 -0.31
CA ILE A 147 -3.41 3.58 0.85
C ILE A 147 -4.04 4.20 2.09
N GLY A 148 -3.97 3.54 3.22
CA GLY A 148 -4.52 4.08 4.46
C GLY A 148 -3.84 5.36 4.86
N ALA A 149 -4.49 6.15 5.65
CA ALA A 149 -3.97 7.44 6.05
C ALA A 149 -4.05 7.67 7.57
N GLY A 150 -3.81 6.63 8.32
CA GLY A 150 -3.58 6.78 9.77
C GLY A 150 -4.82 6.77 10.64
N GLU A 151 -5.99 6.65 10.05
CA GLU A 151 -7.21 6.65 10.83
C GLU A 151 -8.24 5.81 10.10
N HIS A 152 -9.10 5.11 10.82
CA HIS A 152 -10.11 4.28 10.17
C HIS A 152 -11.01 5.16 9.31
N GLY A 153 -11.27 4.72 8.11
CA GLY A 153 -12.13 5.45 7.20
C GLY A 153 -11.45 6.59 6.46
N VAL A 154 -10.15 6.73 6.58
CA VAL A 154 -9.43 7.79 5.88
C VAL A 154 -8.37 7.14 4.99
N ALA A 155 -8.39 7.46 3.72
CA ALA A 155 -7.46 6.87 2.76
C ALA A 155 -7.01 7.91 1.75
N ALA A 156 -5.87 7.67 1.14
CA ALA A 156 -5.35 8.56 0.10
C ALA A 156 -5.24 7.78 -1.19
N THR A 157 -5.68 8.36 -2.28
CA THR A 157 -5.54 7.78 -3.61
C THR A 157 -4.38 8.48 -4.29
N VAL A 158 -3.42 7.70 -4.76
CA VAL A 158 -2.18 8.24 -5.33
C VAL A 158 -1.74 7.41 -6.50
N ASP A 159 -0.88 7.94 -7.35
CA ASP A 159 -0.26 7.17 -8.41
C ASP A 159 0.76 6.21 -7.78
N GLY A 160 0.72 4.95 -8.16
CA GLY A 160 1.60 3.95 -7.56
C GLY A 160 3.08 4.22 -7.77
N GLN A 161 3.46 4.71 -8.93
CA GLN A 161 4.87 5.00 -9.16
C GLN A 161 5.31 6.18 -8.32
N ALA A 162 4.49 7.21 -8.21
CA ALA A 162 4.83 8.35 -7.38
C ALA A 162 4.91 7.93 -5.92
N LEU A 163 4.07 6.98 -5.51
CA LEU A 163 4.08 6.50 -4.14
C LEU A 163 5.40 5.83 -3.80
N VAL A 164 5.86 4.90 -4.64
CA VAL A 164 7.10 4.21 -4.32
C VAL A 164 8.29 5.16 -4.40
N ALA A 165 8.24 6.16 -5.27
CA ALA A 165 9.32 7.12 -5.34
C ALA A 165 9.34 8.00 -4.07
N ALA A 166 8.19 8.43 -3.62
CA ALA A 166 8.12 9.28 -2.43
C ALA A 166 8.59 8.54 -1.19
N LEU A 167 8.35 7.23 -1.13
CA LEU A 167 8.74 6.45 0.03
C LEU A 167 10.13 5.84 -0.09
N GLY A 168 10.76 5.96 -1.25
CA GLY A 168 12.04 5.29 -1.46
C GLY A 168 11.89 3.79 -1.35
N ALA A 169 10.76 3.23 -1.81
CA ALA A 169 10.46 1.83 -1.60
C ALA A 169 11.24 0.94 -2.54
N GLN A 170 11.57 -0.26 -2.09
CA GLN A 170 12.15 -1.28 -2.92
C GLN A 170 11.00 -2.03 -3.55
N VAL A 171 10.97 -2.16 -4.86
CA VAL A 171 9.86 -2.78 -5.57
C VAL A 171 10.27 -4.18 -6.02
N ALA A 172 9.47 -5.18 -5.69
CA ALA A 172 9.77 -6.55 -6.06
C ALA A 172 8.50 -7.41 -5.92
N ASP A 173 8.51 -8.59 -6.51
CA ASP A 173 7.39 -9.51 -6.38
C ASP A 173 7.52 -10.21 -5.04
N VAL A 174 6.70 -9.84 -4.08
CA VAL A 174 6.77 -10.38 -2.73
C VAL A 174 5.43 -10.91 -2.25
N THR A 175 4.47 -11.07 -3.14
CA THR A 175 3.14 -11.51 -2.73
C THR A 175 2.68 -12.72 -3.53
N GLU A 176 1.58 -13.27 -3.08
CA GLU A 176 0.93 -14.38 -3.76
C GLU A 176 -0.57 -14.17 -3.65
N PRO A 177 -1.38 -14.79 -4.49
CA PRO A 177 -2.83 -14.59 -4.40
C PRO A 177 -3.37 -15.10 -3.08
N LEU A 178 -4.46 -14.52 -2.64
CA LEU A 178 -5.10 -14.99 -1.43
C LEU A 178 -5.66 -16.38 -1.62
#